data_8cf44a1d0c5cbc78d1fef5b9b6c5cb93
#
_entry.id   8cf44a1d0c5cbc78d1fef5b9b6c5cb93
#
_cell.length_a   1.000
_cell.length_b   1.000
_cell.length_c   1.000
_cell.angle_alpha   90.00
_cell.angle_beta   90.00
_cell.angle_gamma   90.00
#
_symmetry.space_group_name_H-M   'P 1'
#
loop_
_entity.id
_entity.type
_entity.pdbx_description
1 polymer ?
#
loop_
_entity_poly.entity_id
_entity_poly.type
_entity_poly.pdbx_seq_one_letter_code
_entity_poly.pdbx_strand_id
1 'polypeptide(L)'
;MNYSDIRHDLHNHPGVSGEEHYAHDLIAHQLPLYHPDKVFHHVGGYGIISVWGPNPSHPTIAIRGDIDALPIGHRCGHDGHTTILLQLAEYIAQRGYPDGRNVLLIFQPEEETGLGAQKIIDAQILQQYNIRAIYGLHNLPGFPLGTVILNRHTFAAASTGIIYRLTGRATHASTPEKGINPGLAIAEIIQQFNRFNSDPNALGDDFRQATLICIRHGEEAFGTSAGNADIMFTLRAFTNDTMEHFIADANSTVAQIASRHHLQLQQALIEPFRATENDSLHVEHIEEVCGCRSQYVLTPFRWSEDFANYLQLYKGAMFGIGAGTDHHELHHPDYDFPDELIPLAAQVFFNLVNAQLI
;
A
#
# COMPACT_ATOMS: atom_id res chain seq x y z
N MET A 1 7.11 16.48 25.07
CA MET A 1 7.72 15.19 24.74
C MET A 1 8.57 15.37 23.50
N ASN A 2 9.71 14.72 23.36
CA ASN A 2 10.51 14.81 22.13
C ASN A 2 10.06 13.67 21.18
N TYR A 3 9.38 13.99 20.10
CA TYR A 3 8.86 12.99 19.14
C TYR A 3 9.96 12.36 18.30
N SER A 4 11.07 13.07 18.07
CA SER A 4 12.26 12.45 17.45
C SER A 4 12.81 11.29 18.26
N ASP A 5 12.81 11.41 19.60
CA ASP A 5 13.27 10.30 20.46
C ASP A 5 12.35 9.08 20.36
N ILE A 6 11.02 9.30 20.26
CA ILE A 6 10.04 8.23 20.03
C ILE A 6 10.28 7.56 18.69
N ARG A 7 10.46 8.35 17.61
CA ARG A 7 10.73 7.82 16.27
C ARG A 7 12.03 7.01 16.25
N HIS A 8 13.11 7.53 16.89
CA HIS A 8 14.39 6.82 16.98
C HIS A 8 14.26 5.53 17.78
N ASP A 9 13.43 5.51 18.82
CA ASP A 9 13.17 4.30 19.60
C ASP A 9 12.45 3.23 18.76
N LEU A 10 11.40 3.60 18.01
CA LEU A 10 10.75 2.72 17.02
C LEU A 10 11.73 2.23 15.96
N HIS A 11 12.56 3.14 15.40
CA HIS A 11 13.56 2.82 14.38
C HIS A 11 14.54 1.72 14.82
N ASN A 12 14.93 1.76 16.11
CA ASN A 12 15.86 0.80 16.69
C ASN A 12 15.21 -0.55 17.09
N HIS A 13 13.86 -0.62 17.05
CA HIS A 13 13.10 -1.82 17.42
C HIS A 13 12.07 -2.17 16.31
N PRO A 14 12.52 -2.40 15.06
CA PRO A 14 11.62 -2.67 13.95
C PRO A 14 10.88 -3.99 14.14
N GLY A 15 9.56 -3.99 14.00
CA GLY A 15 8.70 -5.16 13.89
C GLY A 15 8.30 -5.36 12.44
N VAL A 16 8.69 -6.48 11.82
CA VAL A 16 8.21 -6.82 10.48
C VAL A 16 6.71 -7.08 10.48
N SER A 17 6.07 -7.01 9.32
CA SER A 17 4.62 -7.26 9.16
C SER A 17 4.19 -8.54 9.90
N GLY A 18 3.23 -8.41 10.81
CA GLY A 18 2.73 -9.48 11.70
C GLY A 18 3.53 -9.70 12.98
N GLU A 19 4.61 -8.95 13.22
CA GLU A 19 5.48 -9.02 14.41
C GLU A 19 5.71 -7.63 15.04
N GLU A 20 4.76 -6.70 14.92
CA GLU A 20 4.85 -5.29 15.37
C GLU A 20 4.64 -5.12 16.88
N HIS A 21 5.09 -6.08 17.69
CA HIS A 21 4.92 -6.09 19.16
C HIS A 21 5.41 -4.81 19.81
N TYR A 22 6.63 -4.39 19.44
CA TYR A 22 7.26 -3.23 20.07
C TYR A 22 6.50 -1.95 19.74
N ALA A 23 6.14 -1.74 18.48
CA ALA A 23 5.37 -0.57 18.05
C ALA A 23 4.00 -0.54 18.74
N HIS A 24 3.28 -1.69 18.82
CA HIS A 24 2.02 -1.80 19.54
C HIS A 24 2.17 -1.39 21.01
N ASP A 25 3.16 -1.94 21.72
CA ASP A 25 3.34 -1.69 23.16
C ASP A 25 3.72 -0.23 23.43
N LEU A 26 4.59 0.35 22.61
CA LEU A 26 4.95 1.77 22.68
C LEU A 26 3.73 2.66 22.48
N ILE A 27 2.94 2.43 21.42
CA ILE A 27 1.73 3.20 21.12
C ILE A 27 0.73 3.06 22.27
N ALA A 28 0.49 1.84 22.75
CA ALA A 28 -0.42 1.56 23.87
C ALA A 28 0.00 2.27 25.17
N HIS A 29 1.31 2.44 25.38
CA HIS A 29 1.83 3.20 26.53
C HIS A 29 1.68 4.71 26.36
N GLN A 30 1.80 5.24 25.15
CA GLN A 30 1.72 6.68 24.88
C GLN A 30 0.29 7.21 24.85
N LEU A 31 -0.66 6.49 24.23
CA LEU A 31 -2.02 6.96 23.98
C LEU A 31 -2.76 7.45 25.25
N PRO A 32 -2.67 6.81 26.43
CA PRO A 32 -3.34 7.30 27.64
C PRO A 32 -2.96 8.73 28.04
N LEU A 33 -1.76 9.21 27.67
CA LEU A 33 -1.30 10.58 27.94
C LEU A 33 -2.09 11.64 27.17
N TYR A 34 -2.78 11.23 26.09
CA TYR A 34 -3.56 12.11 25.22
C TYR A 34 -5.07 11.98 25.41
N HIS A 35 -5.50 11.27 26.44
CA HIS A 35 -6.88 11.14 26.91
C HIS A 35 -7.90 10.76 25.82
N PRO A 36 -7.68 9.73 24.98
CA PRO A 36 -8.73 9.24 24.09
C PRO A 36 -9.92 8.71 24.90
N ASP A 37 -11.14 8.88 24.39
CA ASP A 37 -12.35 8.33 25.02
C ASP A 37 -12.38 6.79 24.96
N LYS A 38 -11.75 6.22 23.93
CA LYS A 38 -11.65 4.77 23.74
C LYS A 38 -10.39 4.36 22.99
N VAL A 39 -9.83 3.22 23.37
CA VAL A 39 -8.72 2.58 22.67
C VAL A 39 -9.06 1.12 22.44
N PHE A 40 -8.93 0.67 21.20
CA PHE A 40 -9.06 -0.73 20.82
C PHE A 40 -7.66 -1.26 20.51
N HIS A 41 -7.27 -2.32 21.19
CA HIS A 41 -5.99 -2.97 21.03
C HIS A 41 -6.11 -4.22 20.17
N HIS A 42 -5.01 -4.63 19.55
CA HIS A 42 -4.90 -5.85 18.74
C HIS A 42 -5.94 -5.92 17.61
N VAL A 43 -6.20 -4.78 16.95
CA VAL A 43 -7.12 -4.70 15.83
C VAL A 43 -6.40 -5.13 14.56
N GLY A 44 -6.87 -6.22 13.95
CA GLY A 44 -6.23 -6.78 12.74
C GLY A 44 -4.82 -7.33 12.99
N GLY A 45 -4.47 -7.71 14.22
CA GLY A 45 -3.14 -8.12 14.64
C GLY A 45 -2.60 -7.20 15.73
N TYR A 46 -1.49 -6.53 15.50
CA TYR A 46 -0.91 -5.56 16.45
C TYR A 46 -1.42 -4.13 16.26
N GLY A 47 -2.43 -3.92 15.44
CA GLY A 47 -3.02 -2.60 15.21
C GLY A 47 -3.73 -2.03 16.44
N ILE A 48 -3.82 -0.69 16.48
CA ILE A 48 -4.54 0.05 17.51
C ILE A 48 -5.46 1.07 16.83
N ILE A 49 -6.70 1.20 17.35
CA ILE A 49 -7.59 2.30 16.98
C ILE A 49 -7.88 3.10 18.25
N SER A 50 -7.56 4.39 18.23
CA SER A 50 -7.90 5.32 19.29
C SER A 50 -8.97 6.30 18.83
N VAL A 51 -9.88 6.66 19.74
CA VAL A 51 -11.07 7.46 19.44
C VAL A 51 -11.18 8.62 20.41
N TRP A 52 -11.36 9.81 19.87
CA TRP A 52 -11.81 11.02 20.59
C TRP A 52 -13.22 11.35 20.11
N GLY A 53 -14.15 11.44 21.04
CA GLY A 53 -15.59 11.66 20.81
C GLY A 53 -16.44 10.50 21.33
N PRO A 54 -17.38 10.79 22.27
CA PRO A 54 -18.12 9.75 23.01
C PRO A 54 -19.27 9.13 22.21
N ASN A 55 -19.71 9.76 21.12
CA ASN A 55 -20.90 9.33 20.39
C ASN A 55 -20.57 8.81 18.97
N PRO A 56 -20.64 7.49 18.74
CA PRO A 56 -20.34 6.90 17.44
C PRO A 56 -21.16 7.43 16.25
N SER A 57 -22.36 8.00 16.53
CA SER A 57 -23.21 8.57 15.48
C SER A 57 -22.75 9.94 14.99
N HIS A 58 -21.85 10.59 15.69
CA HIS A 58 -21.29 11.87 15.25
C HIS A 58 -20.45 11.67 13.98
N PRO A 59 -20.42 12.67 13.08
CA PRO A 59 -19.51 12.67 11.95
C PRO A 59 -18.07 12.41 12.40
N THR A 60 -17.40 11.50 11.74
CA THR A 60 -16.08 11.01 12.15
C THR A 60 -15.05 11.27 11.06
N ILE A 61 -13.88 11.78 11.42
CA ILE A 61 -12.67 11.78 10.60
C ILE A 61 -11.76 10.67 11.09
N ALA A 62 -11.29 9.83 10.17
CA ALA A 62 -10.29 8.81 10.44
C ALA A 62 -8.95 9.21 9.81
N ILE A 63 -7.87 9.04 10.55
CA ILE A 63 -6.50 9.25 10.09
C ILE A 63 -5.71 7.95 10.27
N ARG A 64 -5.06 7.48 9.21
CA ARG A 64 -4.29 6.23 9.22
C ARG A 64 -2.80 6.50 9.13
N GLY A 65 -2.02 5.77 9.90
CA GLY A 65 -0.59 5.56 9.74
C GLY A 65 -0.25 4.10 9.99
N ASP A 66 0.67 3.57 9.23
CA ASP A 66 1.20 2.22 9.35
C ASP A 66 2.27 2.14 10.46
N ILE A 67 2.51 0.91 10.95
CA ILE A 67 3.42 0.69 12.09
C ILE A 67 4.44 -0.42 11.86
N ASP A 68 4.33 -1.19 10.77
CA ASP A 68 5.24 -2.29 10.46
C ASP A 68 6.56 -1.81 9.84
N ALA A 69 7.51 -2.71 9.72
CA ALA A 69 8.80 -2.46 9.11
C ALA A 69 9.12 -3.52 8.05
N LEU A 70 10.00 -3.15 7.13
CA LEU A 70 10.63 -4.09 6.21
C LEU A 70 11.59 -5.04 6.97
N PRO A 71 11.96 -6.20 6.38
CA PRO A 71 13.02 -7.07 6.93
C PRO A 71 14.38 -6.38 7.12
N ILE A 72 14.59 -5.24 6.44
CA ILE A 72 15.80 -4.39 6.56
C ILE A 72 15.62 -3.23 7.55
N GLY A 73 14.53 -3.22 8.33
CA GLY A 73 14.18 -2.17 9.29
C GLY A 73 13.22 -1.11 8.72
N HIS A 74 13.02 0.00 9.44
CA HIS A 74 12.14 1.10 9.04
C HIS A 74 12.68 1.92 7.85
N ARG A 75 12.87 1.26 6.69
CA ARG A 75 13.38 1.87 5.46
C ARG A 75 12.28 2.35 4.51
N CYS A 76 11.02 2.31 4.99
CA CYS A 76 9.85 2.92 4.35
C CYS A 76 9.39 4.19 5.08
N GLY A 77 9.75 4.36 6.36
CA GLY A 77 9.41 5.54 7.17
C GLY A 77 8.18 5.38 8.04
N HIS A 78 7.69 4.16 8.25
CA HIS A 78 6.51 3.89 9.08
C HIS A 78 6.71 4.23 10.57
N ASP A 79 7.96 4.23 11.08
CA ASP A 79 8.31 4.80 12.37
C ASP A 79 7.97 6.30 12.45
N GLY A 80 8.18 7.03 11.35
CA GLY A 80 7.76 8.42 11.19
C GLY A 80 6.23 8.56 11.16
N HIS A 81 5.53 7.71 10.38
CA HIS A 81 4.06 7.75 10.28
C HIS A 81 3.41 7.47 11.65
N THR A 82 3.89 6.45 12.37
CA THR A 82 3.46 6.16 13.74
C THR A 82 3.63 7.38 14.65
N THR A 83 4.81 8.03 14.60
CA THR A 83 5.15 9.17 15.45
C THR A 83 4.33 10.42 15.08
N ILE A 84 4.03 10.63 13.79
CA ILE A 84 3.10 11.69 13.33
C ILE A 84 1.74 11.53 13.98
N LEU A 85 1.18 10.31 14.01
CA LEU A 85 -0.12 10.08 14.65
C LEU A 85 -0.07 10.29 16.16
N LEU A 86 1.02 9.94 16.85
CA LEU A 86 1.19 10.22 18.29
C LEU A 86 1.26 11.73 18.56
N GLN A 87 1.94 12.49 17.70
CA GLN A 87 1.96 13.95 17.81
C GLN A 87 0.60 14.58 17.47
N LEU A 88 -0.13 14.03 16.52
CA LEU A 88 -1.51 14.44 16.24
C LEU A 88 -2.41 14.19 17.46
N ALA A 89 -2.26 13.05 18.15
CA ALA A 89 -2.98 12.74 19.39
C ALA A 89 -2.71 13.79 20.48
N GLU A 90 -1.45 14.25 20.63
CA GLU A 90 -1.11 15.36 21.52
C GLU A 90 -1.81 16.66 21.10
N TYR A 91 -1.82 16.99 19.80
CA TYR A 91 -2.50 18.20 19.32
C TYR A 91 -4.00 18.16 19.59
N ILE A 92 -4.65 17.01 19.39
CA ILE A 92 -6.07 16.80 19.71
C ILE A 92 -6.31 17.04 21.21
N ALA A 93 -5.48 16.45 22.08
CA ALA A 93 -5.61 16.57 23.53
C ALA A 93 -5.37 18.01 24.04
N GLN A 94 -4.40 18.72 23.49
CA GLN A 94 -4.01 20.05 23.97
C GLN A 94 -4.81 21.19 23.35
N ARG A 95 -5.18 21.08 22.08
CA ARG A 95 -5.78 22.17 21.29
C ARG A 95 -7.27 21.93 21.01
N GLY A 96 -7.77 20.71 21.28
CA GLY A 96 -9.14 20.30 21.02
C GLY A 96 -9.45 19.97 19.55
N TYR A 97 -10.68 19.61 19.31
CA TYR A 97 -11.28 19.32 18.00
C TYR A 97 -12.73 19.80 18.02
N PRO A 98 -13.42 19.96 16.85
CA PRO A 98 -14.79 20.52 16.82
C PRO A 98 -15.81 19.68 17.61
N ASP A 99 -16.64 20.35 18.40
CA ASP A 99 -17.75 19.72 19.12
C ASP A 99 -18.69 18.96 18.18
N GLY A 100 -19.24 17.85 18.65
CA GLY A 100 -20.14 17.01 17.86
C GLY A 100 -19.48 16.23 16.74
N ARG A 101 -18.17 16.07 16.79
CA ARG A 101 -17.36 15.27 15.86
C ARG A 101 -16.58 14.19 16.61
N ASN A 102 -16.25 13.10 15.93
CA ASN A 102 -15.25 12.14 16.41
C ASN A 102 -13.97 12.21 15.57
N VAL A 103 -12.86 11.86 16.19
CA VAL A 103 -11.58 11.64 15.53
C VAL A 103 -11.13 10.22 15.83
N LEU A 104 -10.78 9.44 14.78
CA LEU A 104 -10.17 8.13 14.89
C LEU A 104 -8.74 8.19 14.38
N LEU A 105 -7.80 7.67 15.17
CA LEU A 105 -6.44 7.40 14.70
C LEU A 105 -6.26 5.89 14.58
N ILE A 106 -5.86 5.45 13.40
CA ILE A 106 -5.68 4.05 13.02
C ILE A 106 -4.18 3.80 12.89
N PHE A 107 -3.60 3.11 13.85
CA PHE A 107 -2.23 2.58 13.80
C PHE A 107 -2.31 1.19 13.19
N GLN A 108 -1.99 1.10 11.91
CA GLN A 108 -2.26 -0.08 11.09
C GLN A 108 -1.02 -0.98 10.98
N PRO A 109 -1.12 -2.30 11.28
CA PRO A 109 -0.06 -3.27 11.04
C PRO A 109 -0.04 -3.73 9.57
N GLU A 110 1.00 -4.49 9.18
CA GLU A 110 1.06 -5.31 7.96
C GLU A 110 0.76 -4.57 6.64
N GLU A 111 1.19 -3.30 6.51
CA GLU A 111 1.07 -2.56 5.25
C GLU A 111 1.90 -3.24 4.15
N GLU A 112 3.17 -3.60 4.44
CA GLU A 112 4.14 -4.12 3.48
C GLU A 112 3.73 -5.49 2.86
N THR A 113 2.75 -6.17 3.47
CA THR A 113 2.15 -7.40 2.92
C THR A 113 0.82 -7.16 2.21
N GLY A 114 0.27 -5.94 2.25
CA GLY A 114 -1.03 -5.58 1.69
C GLY A 114 -2.24 -6.15 2.43
N LEU A 115 -2.05 -6.67 3.65
CA LEU A 115 -3.09 -7.36 4.41
C LEU A 115 -3.66 -6.53 5.56
N GLY A 116 -2.92 -5.54 6.04
CA GLY A 116 -3.23 -4.83 7.28
C GLY A 116 -4.53 -4.06 7.22
N ALA A 117 -4.74 -3.25 6.19
CA ALA A 117 -5.97 -2.49 6.03
C ALA A 117 -7.21 -3.39 5.97
N GLN A 118 -7.15 -4.52 5.25
CA GLN A 118 -8.26 -5.47 5.20
C GLN A 118 -8.54 -6.10 6.56
N LYS A 119 -7.50 -6.48 7.33
CA LYS A 119 -7.66 -7.02 8.68
C LYS A 119 -8.29 -6.00 9.65
N ILE A 120 -7.92 -4.72 9.55
CA ILE A 120 -8.56 -3.62 10.31
C ILE A 120 -10.04 -3.50 9.94
N ILE A 121 -10.38 -3.57 8.65
CA ILE A 121 -11.76 -3.52 8.15
C ILE A 121 -12.56 -4.72 8.67
N ASP A 122 -12.00 -5.92 8.59
CA ASP A 122 -12.65 -7.17 9.01
C ASP A 122 -12.93 -7.23 10.52
N ALA A 123 -12.18 -6.47 11.33
CA ALA A 123 -12.44 -6.31 12.77
C ALA A 123 -13.74 -5.56 13.09
N GLN A 124 -14.39 -4.94 12.10
CA GLN A 124 -15.69 -4.27 12.19
C GLN A 124 -15.80 -3.16 13.26
N ILE A 125 -14.67 -2.54 13.62
CA ILE A 125 -14.65 -1.41 14.56
C ILE A 125 -15.02 -0.13 13.84
N LEU A 126 -14.46 0.09 12.64
CA LEU A 126 -14.70 1.30 11.85
C LEU A 126 -16.17 1.46 11.47
N GLN A 127 -16.88 0.37 11.21
CA GLN A 127 -18.29 0.34 10.86
C GLN A 127 -19.22 0.79 12.00
N GLN A 128 -18.71 0.85 13.24
CA GLN A 128 -19.46 1.38 14.38
C GLN A 128 -19.55 2.89 14.36
N TYR A 129 -18.73 3.59 13.56
CA TYR A 129 -18.63 5.04 13.50
C TYR A 129 -19.13 5.59 12.17
N ASN A 130 -19.71 6.80 12.21
CA ASN A 130 -20.16 7.52 11.02
C ASN A 130 -18.97 8.21 10.33
N ILE A 131 -18.07 7.41 9.71
CA ILE A 131 -16.87 7.92 9.03
C ILE A 131 -17.28 8.70 7.79
N ARG A 132 -16.96 10.00 7.78
CA ARG A 132 -17.23 10.94 6.68
C ARG A 132 -16.00 11.15 5.80
N ALA A 133 -14.83 11.02 6.40
CA ALA A 133 -13.56 11.12 5.67
C ALA A 133 -12.50 10.21 6.31
N ILE A 134 -11.66 9.62 5.46
CA ILE A 134 -10.45 8.92 5.88
C ILE A 134 -9.25 9.47 5.12
N TYR A 135 -8.17 9.75 5.84
CA TYR A 135 -6.93 10.26 5.27
C TYR A 135 -5.73 9.43 5.69
N GLY A 136 -4.79 9.26 4.77
CA GLY A 136 -3.47 8.70 4.99
C GLY A 136 -2.41 9.55 4.31
N LEU A 137 -1.17 9.42 4.74
CA LEU A 137 -0.03 10.05 4.06
C LEU A 137 1.10 9.04 3.86
N HIS A 138 2.00 9.36 2.91
CA HIS A 138 3.30 8.72 2.79
C HIS A 138 4.41 9.76 2.61
N ASN A 139 5.56 9.54 3.25
CA ASN A 139 6.76 10.34 3.04
C ASN A 139 7.34 10.05 1.66
N LEU A 140 7.75 11.10 0.95
CA LEU A 140 8.22 11.01 -0.43
C LEU A 140 9.61 11.64 -0.59
N PRO A 141 10.69 10.85 -0.66
CA PRO A 141 11.99 11.31 -1.12
C PRO A 141 11.92 11.89 -2.54
N GLY A 142 12.83 12.82 -2.86
CA GLY A 142 12.87 13.49 -4.17
C GLY A 142 11.95 14.71 -4.29
N PHE A 143 11.13 15.00 -3.28
CA PHE A 143 10.30 16.21 -3.19
C PHE A 143 10.79 17.11 -2.06
N PRO A 144 10.67 18.46 -2.21
CA PRO A 144 11.13 19.38 -1.17
C PRO A 144 10.47 19.11 0.18
N LEU A 145 11.25 19.19 1.26
CA LEU A 145 10.84 18.88 2.62
C LEU A 145 9.55 19.60 3.01
N GLY A 146 8.55 18.85 3.49
CA GLY A 146 7.27 19.35 3.98
C GLY A 146 6.30 19.83 2.89
N THR A 147 6.62 19.65 1.61
CA THR A 147 5.67 19.90 0.52
C THR A 147 4.62 18.78 0.49
N VAL A 148 3.35 19.15 0.48
CA VAL A 148 2.24 18.19 0.32
C VAL A 148 2.09 17.84 -1.16
N ILE A 149 2.17 16.56 -1.47
CA ILE A 149 2.11 16.04 -2.84
C ILE A 149 0.74 15.41 -3.07
N LEU A 150 0.04 15.91 -4.07
CA LEU A 150 -1.34 15.57 -4.37
C LEU A 150 -1.46 14.89 -5.73
N ASN A 151 -2.38 13.94 -5.83
CA ASN A 151 -2.92 13.47 -7.10
C ASN A 151 -4.45 13.45 -7.01
N ARG A 152 -5.13 14.09 -7.97
CA ARG A 152 -6.61 14.25 -7.94
C ARG A 152 -7.36 12.94 -8.10
N HIS A 153 -6.73 11.95 -8.70
CA HIS A 153 -7.35 10.66 -9.05
C HIS A 153 -6.64 9.53 -8.33
N THR A 154 -5.76 8.84 -8.98
CA THR A 154 -5.02 7.74 -8.39
C THR A 154 -3.72 8.23 -7.76
N PHE A 155 -3.49 7.96 -6.48
CA PHE A 155 -2.24 8.28 -5.80
C PHE A 155 -1.17 7.22 -6.05
N ALA A 156 -1.49 5.95 -5.79
CA ALA A 156 -0.60 4.81 -5.98
C ALA A 156 -1.26 3.71 -6.84
N ALA A 157 -0.46 3.00 -7.64
CA ALA A 157 -0.94 2.02 -8.61
C ALA A 157 -1.50 0.76 -7.94
N ALA A 158 -2.42 0.08 -8.62
CA ALA A 158 -2.73 -1.31 -8.32
C ALA A 158 -1.55 -2.21 -8.68
N SER A 159 -1.37 -3.29 -7.91
CA SER A 159 -0.33 -4.30 -8.15
C SER A 159 -0.82 -5.69 -7.77
N THR A 160 -0.42 -6.70 -8.52
CA THR A 160 -0.62 -8.10 -8.12
C THR A 160 0.46 -8.99 -8.72
N GLY A 161 0.93 -9.96 -7.95
CA GLY A 161 1.66 -11.09 -8.48
C GLY A 161 0.70 -12.04 -9.19
N ILE A 162 1.12 -12.62 -10.31
CA ILE A 162 0.38 -13.69 -10.97
C ILE A 162 1.31 -14.86 -11.28
N ILE A 163 0.88 -16.06 -10.94
CA ILE A 163 1.60 -17.31 -11.18
C ILE A 163 0.79 -18.14 -12.17
N TYR A 164 1.42 -18.52 -13.28
CA TYR A 164 0.90 -19.50 -14.23
C TYR A 164 1.67 -20.80 -14.11
N ARG A 165 1.00 -21.89 -13.75
CA ARG A 165 1.55 -23.23 -13.70
C ARG A 165 1.11 -24.01 -14.94
N LEU A 166 2.10 -24.39 -15.75
CA LEU A 166 1.91 -25.13 -16.99
C LEU A 166 2.29 -26.59 -16.78
N THR A 167 1.36 -27.49 -17.00
CA THR A 167 1.59 -28.93 -16.85
C THR A 167 1.44 -29.63 -18.20
N GLY A 168 2.48 -30.20 -18.69
CA GLY A 168 2.55 -31.05 -19.89
C GLY A 168 2.97 -32.48 -19.53
N ARG A 169 3.97 -33.01 -20.24
CA ARG A 169 4.46 -34.38 -20.00
C ARG A 169 5.97 -34.45 -20.26
N ALA A 170 6.72 -34.84 -19.24
CA ALA A 170 8.15 -35.10 -19.38
C ALA A 170 8.40 -36.34 -20.25
N THR A 171 9.56 -36.35 -20.91
CA THR A 171 9.99 -37.48 -21.73
C THR A 171 11.52 -37.56 -21.80
N HIS A 172 12.04 -38.67 -22.36
CA HIS A 172 13.46 -38.77 -22.67
C HIS A 172 13.84 -37.76 -23.77
N ALA A 173 14.95 -37.09 -23.62
CA ALA A 173 15.39 -36.04 -24.55
C ALA A 173 15.63 -36.54 -26.00
N SER A 174 15.83 -37.85 -26.21
CA SER A 174 15.94 -38.47 -27.56
C SER A 174 14.60 -38.70 -28.27
N THR A 175 13.47 -38.57 -27.57
CA THR A 175 12.10 -38.77 -28.11
C THR A 175 11.16 -37.62 -27.68
N PRO A 176 11.54 -36.35 -28.00
CA PRO A 176 10.79 -35.17 -27.50
C PRO A 176 9.35 -35.14 -27.99
N GLU A 177 9.06 -35.75 -29.14
CA GLU A 177 7.70 -35.86 -29.72
C GLU A 177 6.70 -36.66 -28.86
N LYS A 178 7.21 -37.46 -27.92
CA LYS A 178 6.38 -38.20 -26.96
C LYS A 178 6.07 -37.39 -25.71
N GLY A 179 6.73 -36.27 -25.51
CA GLY A 179 6.48 -35.34 -24.42
C GLY A 179 5.57 -34.18 -24.80
N ILE A 180 5.31 -33.30 -23.82
CA ILE A 180 4.70 -31.98 -24.01
C ILE A 180 5.51 -31.03 -23.16
N ASN A 181 6.47 -30.35 -23.78
CA ASN A 181 7.40 -29.44 -23.10
C ASN A 181 6.83 -28.02 -23.12
N PRO A 182 6.70 -27.32 -21.99
CA PRO A 182 6.15 -25.95 -21.93
C PRO A 182 7.09 -24.86 -22.47
N GLY A 183 8.35 -25.14 -22.82
CA GLY A 183 9.35 -24.15 -23.15
C GLY A 183 8.94 -23.17 -24.27
N LEU A 184 8.30 -23.66 -25.36
CA LEU A 184 7.83 -22.79 -26.43
C LEU A 184 6.63 -21.93 -25.99
N ALA A 185 5.74 -22.49 -25.17
CA ALA A 185 4.63 -21.73 -24.59
C ALA A 185 5.13 -20.59 -23.69
N ILE A 186 6.17 -20.85 -22.86
CA ILE A 186 6.81 -19.83 -22.03
C ILE A 186 7.34 -18.68 -22.88
N ALA A 187 8.08 -18.98 -23.95
CA ALA A 187 8.63 -17.97 -24.86
C ALA A 187 7.51 -17.10 -25.49
N GLU A 188 6.40 -17.73 -25.88
CA GLU A 188 5.24 -17.04 -26.45
C GLU A 188 4.54 -16.16 -25.38
N ILE A 189 4.35 -16.65 -24.15
CA ILE A 189 3.78 -15.90 -23.03
C ILE A 189 4.61 -14.65 -22.76
N ILE A 190 5.93 -14.77 -22.64
CA ILE A 190 6.84 -13.62 -22.40
C ILE A 190 6.67 -12.56 -23.49
N GLN A 191 6.63 -12.97 -24.76
CA GLN A 191 6.45 -12.04 -25.87
C GLN A 191 5.10 -11.31 -25.82
N GLN A 192 4.01 -12.01 -25.46
CA GLN A 192 2.70 -11.40 -25.32
C GLN A 192 2.63 -10.43 -24.14
N PHE A 193 3.20 -10.81 -22.99
CA PHE A 193 3.25 -9.93 -21.82
C PHE A 193 4.05 -8.66 -22.05
N ASN A 194 5.14 -8.74 -22.82
CA ASN A 194 5.87 -7.54 -23.21
C ASN A 194 5.04 -6.58 -24.08
N ARG A 195 4.06 -7.07 -24.84
CA ARG A 195 3.17 -6.24 -25.66
C ARG A 195 2.05 -5.58 -24.85
N PHE A 196 1.76 -6.06 -23.63
CA PHE A 196 0.80 -5.42 -22.73
C PHE A 196 1.35 -4.14 -22.12
N ASN A 197 2.68 -3.99 -22.08
CA ASN A 197 3.29 -2.83 -21.44
C ASN A 197 2.98 -1.55 -22.22
N SER A 198 2.45 -0.57 -21.51
CA SER A 198 2.31 0.80 -21.98
C SER A 198 3.66 1.47 -22.14
N ASP A 199 3.70 2.61 -22.84
CA ASP A 199 4.87 3.49 -22.80
C ASP A 199 5.21 3.83 -21.33
N PRO A 200 6.48 3.75 -20.91
CA PRO A 200 6.88 4.10 -19.56
C PRO A 200 6.48 5.52 -19.11
N ASN A 201 6.25 6.43 -20.07
CA ASN A 201 5.83 7.80 -19.80
C ASN A 201 4.33 8.01 -20.00
N ALA A 202 3.53 6.95 -20.20
CA ALA A 202 2.09 7.07 -20.31
C ALA A 202 1.49 7.64 -19.03
N LEU A 203 0.60 8.63 -19.20
CA LEU A 203 -0.07 9.36 -18.11
C LEU A 203 -1.53 8.89 -17.92
N GLY A 204 -2.02 8.07 -18.85
CA GLY A 204 -3.44 7.68 -18.91
C GLY A 204 -3.80 6.58 -17.93
N ASP A 205 -5.09 6.53 -17.60
CA ASP A 205 -5.68 5.52 -16.71
C ASP A 205 -5.56 4.09 -17.27
N ASP A 206 -5.31 3.97 -18.59
CA ASP A 206 -5.08 2.70 -19.30
C ASP A 206 -3.66 2.15 -19.17
N PHE A 207 -2.80 2.79 -18.38
CA PHE A 207 -1.45 2.31 -18.12
C PHE A 207 -1.44 0.88 -17.59
N ARG A 208 -0.61 0.03 -18.22
CA ARG A 208 -0.37 -1.37 -17.86
C ARG A 208 1.12 -1.67 -17.87
N GLN A 209 1.57 -2.43 -16.88
CA GLN A 209 2.95 -2.90 -16.80
C GLN A 209 2.98 -4.35 -16.32
N ALA A 210 3.62 -5.23 -17.08
CA ALA A 210 3.94 -6.60 -16.69
C ALA A 210 5.46 -6.74 -16.54
N THR A 211 5.89 -7.13 -15.36
CA THR A 211 7.31 -7.42 -15.09
C THR A 211 7.48 -8.91 -14.87
N LEU A 212 8.31 -9.56 -15.69
CA LEU A 212 8.68 -10.96 -15.49
C LEU A 212 9.53 -11.07 -14.21
N ILE A 213 9.09 -11.89 -13.26
CA ILE A 213 9.76 -12.06 -11.97
C ILE A 213 10.58 -13.35 -11.93
N CYS A 214 9.96 -14.48 -12.33
CA CYS A 214 10.61 -15.78 -12.20
C CYS A 214 10.07 -16.76 -13.24
N ILE A 215 10.96 -17.64 -13.70
CA ILE A 215 10.59 -18.83 -14.46
C ILE A 215 11.26 -20.03 -13.79
N ARG A 216 10.48 -21.06 -13.50
CA ARG A 216 10.98 -22.36 -13.06
C ARG A 216 10.61 -23.37 -14.12
N HIS A 217 11.59 -23.95 -14.81
CA HIS A 217 11.36 -24.87 -15.91
C HIS A 217 12.49 -25.90 -16.02
N GLY A 218 12.13 -27.14 -15.80
CA GLY A 218 13.08 -28.26 -15.89
C GLY A 218 14.12 -28.29 -14.76
N GLU A 219 15.09 -29.16 -14.96
CA GLU A 219 16.23 -29.38 -14.09
C GLU A 219 17.49 -29.51 -14.96
N GLU A 220 18.67 -29.39 -14.37
CA GLU A 220 19.95 -29.61 -15.07
C GLU A 220 20.18 -31.12 -15.32
N ALA A 221 19.36 -31.70 -16.23
CA ALA A 221 19.36 -33.11 -16.58
C ALA A 221 19.22 -33.27 -18.10
N PHE A 222 20.36 -33.37 -18.83
CA PHE A 222 20.38 -33.38 -20.30
C PHE A 222 19.67 -34.58 -20.95
N GLY A 223 19.41 -35.64 -20.21
CA GLY A 223 18.64 -36.81 -20.66
C GLY A 223 17.11 -36.65 -20.60
N THR A 224 16.60 -35.57 -20.03
CA THR A 224 15.18 -35.39 -19.76
C THR A 224 14.63 -34.10 -20.37
N SER A 225 13.53 -34.20 -21.12
CA SER A 225 12.73 -33.05 -21.54
C SER A 225 11.68 -32.74 -20.46
N ALA A 226 11.69 -31.52 -19.94
CA ALA A 226 10.79 -31.10 -18.86
C ALA A 226 9.32 -31.13 -19.30
N GLY A 227 8.42 -31.45 -18.35
CA GLY A 227 6.98 -31.46 -18.56
C GLY A 227 6.23 -30.36 -17.81
N ASN A 228 6.87 -29.67 -16.87
CA ASN A 228 6.21 -28.67 -16.04
C ASN A 228 6.99 -27.36 -16.05
N ALA A 229 6.25 -26.26 -15.83
CA ALA A 229 6.85 -24.95 -15.61
C ALA A 229 5.95 -24.06 -14.76
N ASP A 230 6.56 -23.15 -13.99
CA ASP A 230 5.93 -21.99 -13.40
C ASP A 230 6.50 -20.72 -14.06
N ILE A 231 5.63 -19.78 -14.40
CA ILE A 231 6.02 -18.45 -14.87
C ILE A 231 5.29 -17.40 -14.02
N MET A 232 6.03 -16.41 -13.54
CA MET A 232 5.55 -15.44 -12.55
C MET A 232 5.78 -14.03 -13.05
N PHE A 233 4.75 -13.21 -12.96
CA PHE A 233 4.80 -11.79 -13.28
C PHE A 233 4.25 -10.96 -12.12
N THR A 234 4.72 -9.71 -12.00
CA THR A 234 4.01 -8.65 -11.30
C THR A 234 3.30 -7.80 -12.35
N LEU A 235 1.98 -7.62 -12.17
CA LEU A 235 1.17 -6.73 -12.97
C LEU A 235 0.95 -5.43 -12.21
N ARG A 236 0.95 -4.28 -12.92
CA ARG A 236 0.62 -2.96 -12.38
C ARG A 236 -0.30 -2.21 -13.32
N ALA A 237 -1.24 -1.45 -12.75
CA ALA A 237 -2.15 -0.57 -13.49
C ALA A 237 -2.48 0.66 -12.65
N PHE A 238 -2.83 1.79 -13.29
CA PHE A 238 -3.13 3.02 -12.55
C PHE A 238 -4.54 3.05 -11.98
N THR A 239 -5.46 2.22 -12.48
CA THR A 239 -6.82 2.12 -11.92
C THR A 239 -7.19 0.68 -11.62
N ASN A 240 -8.17 0.49 -10.71
CA ASN A 240 -8.70 -0.83 -10.38
C ASN A 240 -9.38 -1.47 -11.60
N ASP A 241 -10.14 -0.69 -12.37
CA ASP A 241 -10.81 -1.16 -13.59
C ASP A 241 -9.81 -1.65 -14.65
N THR A 242 -8.74 -0.87 -14.89
CA THR A 242 -7.65 -1.28 -15.80
C THR A 242 -6.94 -2.54 -15.30
N MET A 243 -6.75 -2.70 -13.99
CA MET A 243 -6.14 -3.92 -13.42
C MET A 243 -7.05 -5.14 -13.64
N GLU A 244 -8.35 -5.02 -13.40
CA GLU A 244 -9.30 -6.12 -13.63
C GLU A 244 -9.31 -6.57 -15.09
N HIS A 245 -9.38 -5.63 -16.03
CA HIS A 245 -9.27 -5.92 -17.45
C HIS A 245 -7.91 -6.51 -17.82
N PHE A 246 -6.82 -6.01 -17.24
CA PHE A 246 -5.48 -6.53 -17.50
C PHE A 246 -5.32 -7.99 -17.07
N ILE A 247 -5.80 -8.34 -15.88
CA ILE A 247 -5.81 -9.72 -15.38
C ILE A 247 -6.63 -10.62 -16.31
N ALA A 248 -7.80 -10.16 -16.74
CA ALA A 248 -8.67 -10.91 -17.67
C ALA A 248 -7.98 -11.16 -19.02
N ASP A 249 -7.37 -10.14 -19.62
CA ASP A 249 -6.62 -10.23 -20.88
C ASP A 249 -5.43 -11.19 -20.74
N ALA A 250 -4.65 -11.06 -19.66
CA ALA A 250 -3.52 -11.91 -19.36
C ALA A 250 -3.95 -13.38 -19.24
N ASN A 251 -4.99 -13.65 -18.45
CA ASN A 251 -5.52 -15.00 -18.25
C ASN A 251 -6.04 -15.61 -19.57
N SER A 252 -6.79 -14.83 -20.36
CA SER A 252 -7.29 -15.28 -21.67
C SER A 252 -6.15 -15.62 -22.62
N THR A 253 -5.12 -14.77 -22.67
CA THR A 253 -3.94 -14.96 -23.51
C THR A 253 -3.19 -16.24 -23.14
N VAL A 254 -2.90 -16.44 -21.83
CA VAL A 254 -2.18 -17.63 -21.37
C VAL A 254 -3.01 -18.90 -21.58
N ALA A 255 -4.33 -18.85 -21.37
CA ALA A 255 -5.20 -20.00 -21.62
C ALA A 255 -5.20 -20.42 -23.09
N GLN A 256 -5.23 -19.46 -24.03
CA GLN A 256 -5.15 -19.75 -25.48
C GLN A 256 -3.78 -20.36 -25.85
N ILE A 257 -2.68 -19.84 -25.29
CA ILE A 257 -1.33 -20.37 -25.53
C ILE A 257 -1.24 -21.79 -24.97
N ALA A 258 -1.63 -22.00 -23.72
CA ALA A 258 -1.60 -23.32 -23.08
C ALA A 258 -2.40 -24.35 -23.89
N SER A 259 -3.58 -23.99 -24.36
CA SER A 259 -4.42 -24.85 -25.21
C SER A 259 -3.73 -25.24 -26.52
N ARG A 260 -3.11 -24.28 -27.25
CA ARG A 260 -2.37 -24.55 -28.49
C ARG A 260 -1.19 -25.50 -28.29
N HIS A 261 -0.54 -25.39 -27.12
CA HIS A 261 0.60 -26.24 -26.75
C HIS A 261 0.17 -27.52 -25.98
N HIS A 262 -1.12 -27.83 -25.90
CA HIS A 262 -1.66 -29.01 -25.20
C HIS A 262 -1.27 -29.10 -23.72
N LEU A 263 -1.08 -27.94 -23.05
CA LEU A 263 -0.70 -27.83 -21.64
C LEU A 263 -1.95 -27.66 -20.77
N GLN A 264 -1.94 -28.24 -19.58
CA GLN A 264 -2.88 -27.88 -18.52
C GLN A 264 -2.41 -26.59 -17.85
N LEU A 265 -3.36 -25.72 -17.50
CA LEU A 265 -3.08 -24.41 -16.90
C LEU A 265 -3.75 -24.32 -15.53
N GLN A 266 -2.98 -23.86 -14.54
CA GLN A 266 -3.48 -23.32 -13.28
C GLN A 266 -2.94 -21.91 -13.10
N GLN A 267 -3.71 -21.05 -12.43
CA GLN A 267 -3.31 -19.66 -12.16
C GLN A 267 -3.62 -19.30 -10.72
N ALA A 268 -2.81 -18.40 -10.16
CA ALA A 268 -3.01 -17.85 -8.83
C ALA A 268 -2.59 -16.37 -8.81
N LEU A 269 -3.37 -15.55 -8.12
CA LEU A 269 -3.00 -14.17 -7.77
C LEU A 269 -2.33 -14.17 -6.40
N ILE A 270 -1.31 -13.34 -6.25
CA ILE A 270 -0.50 -13.21 -5.03
C ILE A 270 -0.43 -11.74 -4.67
N GLU A 271 -0.65 -11.43 -3.38
CA GLU A 271 -0.51 -10.08 -2.83
C GLU A 271 -1.21 -9.00 -3.69
N PRO A 272 -2.54 -9.06 -3.82
CA PRO A 272 -3.26 -8.08 -4.60
C PRO A 272 -3.39 -6.76 -3.83
N PHE A 273 -2.83 -5.70 -4.38
CA PHE A 273 -3.05 -4.32 -3.96
C PHE A 273 -3.98 -3.62 -4.93
N ARG A 274 -4.97 -2.92 -4.41
CA ARG A 274 -5.82 -2.04 -5.21
C ARG A 274 -5.10 -0.73 -5.55
N ALA A 275 -5.54 -0.06 -6.60
CA ALA A 275 -5.13 1.32 -6.84
C ALA A 275 -5.73 2.23 -5.75
N THR A 276 -4.90 3.15 -5.25
CA THR A 276 -5.32 4.15 -4.26
C THR A 276 -6.03 5.28 -5.00
N GLU A 277 -7.31 5.07 -5.32
CA GLU A 277 -8.16 6.02 -6.06
C GLU A 277 -8.77 7.02 -5.09
N ASN A 278 -8.20 8.23 -5.07
CA ASN A 278 -8.63 9.33 -4.23
C ASN A 278 -10.01 9.87 -4.63
N ASP A 279 -10.78 10.32 -3.65
CA ASP A 279 -11.92 11.18 -3.91
C ASP A 279 -11.44 12.63 -4.15
N SER A 280 -11.76 13.18 -5.32
CA SER A 280 -11.23 14.48 -5.77
C SER A 280 -11.61 15.65 -4.86
N LEU A 281 -12.80 15.63 -4.24
CA LEU A 281 -13.22 16.65 -3.29
C LEU A 281 -12.35 16.62 -2.03
N HIS A 282 -11.97 15.43 -1.57
CA HIS A 282 -11.07 15.29 -0.42
C HIS A 282 -9.64 15.71 -0.74
N VAL A 283 -9.19 15.53 -1.99
CA VAL A 283 -7.89 16.07 -2.44
C VAL A 283 -7.92 17.60 -2.47
N GLU A 284 -8.98 18.22 -3.00
CA GLU A 284 -9.16 19.67 -2.99
C GLU A 284 -9.22 20.21 -1.56
N HIS A 285 -9.84 19.48 -0.65
CA HIS A 285 -9.88 19.84 0.76
C HIS A 285 -8.49 19.79 1.42
N ILE A 286 -7.66 18.79 1.10
CA ILE A 286 -6.25 18.76 1.56
C ILE A 286 -5.51 20.00 1.04
N GLU A 287 -5.68 20.37 -0.23
CA GLU A 287 -5.05 21.55 -0.82
C GLU A 287 -5.44 22.83 -0.08
N GLU A 288 -6.74 23.02 0.22
CA GLU A 288 -7.25 24.16 0.97
C GLU A 288 -6.59 24.28 2.36
N VAL A 289 -6.44 23.14 3.05
CA VAL A 289 -5.86 23.06 4.39
C VAL A 289 -4.35 23.31 4.38
N CYS A 290 -3.63 22.83 3.35
CA CYS A 290 -2.18 22.94 3.22
C CYS A 290 -1.75 24.30 2.66
N GLY A 291 -2.63 25.01 1.94
CA GLY A 291 -2.34 26.30 1.34
C GLY A 291 -1.23 26.23 0.29
N CYS A 292 -0.29 27.17 0.33
CA CYS A 292 0.76 27.32 -0.70
C CYS A 292 1.85 26.22 -0.68
N ARG A 293 1.76 25.22 0.18
CA ARG A 293 2.74 24.13 0.30
C ARG A 293 2.33 22.86 -0.45
N SER A 294 1.36 22.91 -1.35
CA SER A 294 0.94 21.77 -2.15
C SER A 294 1.54 21.76 -3.55
N GLN A 295 1.76 20.57 -4.07
CA GLN A 295 2.19 20.29 -5.44
C GLN A 295 1.41 19.12 -6.01
N TYR A 296 0.85 19.26 -7.22
CA TYR A 296 0.22 18.15 -7.93
C TYR A 296 1.24 17.36 -8.74
N VAL A 297 1.11 16.02 -8.68
CA VAL A 297 1.74 15.10 -9.63
C VAL A 297 0.71 14.65 -10.66
N LEU A 298 1.14 14.51 -11.91
CA LEU A 298 0.26 14.16 -13.03
C LEU A 298 0.08 12.64 -13.19
N THR A 299 1.06 11.87 -12.73
CA THR A 299 1.05 10.42 -12.82
C THR A 299 0.93 9.82 -11.43
N PRO A 300 0.19 8.72 -11.27
CA PRO A 300 0.22 7.92 -10.05
C PRO A 300 1.64 7.40 -9.77
N PHE A 301 1.95 7.23 -8.48
CA PHE A 301 3.13 6.47 -8.10
C PHE A 301 2.96 5.01 -8.50
N ARG A 302 4.05 4.37 -8.97
CA ARG A 302 3.98 2.99 -9.47
C ARG A 302 4.06 1.94 -8.36
N TRP A 303 4.46 2.33 -7.16
CA TRP A 303 4.33 1.48 -5.98
C TRP A 303 2.85 1.41 -5.56
N SER A 304 2.54 0.51 -4.65
CA SER A 304 1.17 0.22 -4.22
C SER A 304 1.05 0.41 -2.71
N GLU A 305 -0.17 0.59 -2.23
CA GLU A 305 -0.47 0.93 -0.85
C GLU A 305 -1.81 0.29 -0.45
N ASP A 306 -1.89 -0.38 0.68
CA ASP A 306 -3.09 -1.06 1.12
C ASP A 306 -4.17 -0.13 1.68
N PHE A 307 -3.84 1.15 1.92
CA PHE A 307 -4.80 2.21 2.24
C PHE A 307 -5.97 2.25 1.24
N ALA A 308 -5.73 1.85 0.00
CA ALA A 308 -6.74 1.70 -1.04
C ALA A 308 -7.97 0.88 -0.59
N ASN A 309 -7.80 -0.08 0.32
CA ASN A 309 -8.91 -0.89 0.82
C ASN A 309 -9.92 -0.06 1.63
N TYR A 310 -9.47 0.95 2.38
CA TYR A 310 -10.38 1.86 3.08
C TYR A 310 -11.18 2.71 2.10
N LEU A 311 -10.57 3.15 0.98
CA LEU A 311 -11.22 3.97 -0.03
C LEU A 311 -12.34 3.23 -0.80
N GLN A 312 -12.40 1.89 -0.70
CA GLN A 312 -13.54 1.12 -1.21
C GLN A 312 -14.80 1.30 -0.35
N LEU A 313 -14.66 1.69 0.91
CA LEU A 313 -15.75 1.78 1.88
C LEU A 313 -16.04 3.21 2.32
N TYR A 314 -15.03 4.07 2.34
CA TYR A 314 -15.10 5.42 2.86
C TYR A 314 -14.57 6.41 1.83
N LYS A 315 -15.13 7.63 1.83
CA LYS A 315 -14.58 8.75 1.09
C LYS A 315 -13.32 9.26 1.78
N GLY A 316 -12.36 9.72 0.99
CA GLY A 316 -11.11 10.23 1.54
C GLY A 316 -10.01 10.32 0.49
N ALA A 317 -8.81 10.54 0.96
CA ALA A 317 -7.65 10.61 0.09
C ALA A 317 -6.35 10.25 0.82
N MET A 318 -5.42 9.71 0.05
CA MET A 318 -4.02 9.61 0.42
C MET A 318 -3.22 10.70 -0.28
N PHE A 319 -2.25 11.25 0.43
CA PHE A 319 -1.35 12.28 -0.09
C PHE A 319 0.09 12.00 0.32
N GLY A 320 1.03 12.62 -0.37
CA GLY A 320 2.43 12.55 -0.02
C GLY A 320 2.90 13.74 0.80
N ILE A 321 3.99 13.55 1.54
CA ILE A 321 4.74 14.66 2.13
C ILE A 321 6.21 14.54 1.74
N GLY A 322 6.77 15.59 1.12
CA GLY A 322 8.14 15.60 0.65
C GLY A 322 9.13 15.40 1.79
N ALA A 323 10.01 14.41 1.65
CA ALA A 323 11.03 14.06 2.64
C ALA A 323 12.39 14.72 2.37
N GLY A 324 12.50 15.54 1.31
CA GLY A 324 13.74 16.17 0.90
C GLY A 324 14.23 15.67 -0.46
N THR A 325 14.90 16.54 -1.22
CA THR A 325 15.38 16.23 -2.57
C THR A 325 16.64 15.39 -2.60
N ASP A 326 17.41 15.40 -1.50
CA ASP A 326 18.71 14.73 -1.39
C ASP A 326 18.67 13.48 -0.51
N HIS A 327 17.46 12.98 -0.16
CA HIS A 327 17.28 11.74 0.58
C HIS A 327 17.37 10.51 -0.33
N HIS A 328 17.86 9.38 0.22
CA HIS A 328 17.76 8.08 -0.44
C HIS A 328 16.30 7.73 -0.73
N GLU A 329 16.09 6.94 -1.76
CA GLU A 329 14.78 6.38 -2.08
C GLU A 329 14.29 5.45 -0.97
N LEU A 330 12.96 5.28 -0.87
CA LEU A 330 12.36 4.28 0.03
C LEU A 330 12.92 2.89 -0.27
N HIS A 331 13.01 2.04 0.75
CA HIS A 331 13.60 0.70 0.71
C HIS A 331 15.12 0.68 0.46
N HIS A 332 15.78 1.83 0.35
CA HIS A 332 17.24 1.88 0.35
C HIS A 332 17.77 1.60 1.77
N PRO A 333 18.86 0.80 1.94
CA PRO A 333 19.40 0.47 3.26
C PRO A 333 19.77 1.68 4.13
N ASP A 334 20.14 2.79 3.49
CA ASP A 334 20.54 4.03 4.17
C ASP A 334 19.40 5.06 4.25
N TYR A 335 18.15 4.69 3.86
CA TYR A 335 17.00 5.57 4.05
C TYR A 335 16.76 5.78 5.55
N ASP A 336 16.56 7.03 5.95
CA ASP A 336 16.11 7.42 7.29
C ASP A 336 15.02 8.48 7.17
N PHE A 337 13.98 8.39 7.99
CA PHE A 337 12.86 9.33 7.97
C PHE A 337 13.31 10.69 8.57
N PRO A 338 13.11 11.82 7.89
CA PRO A 338 13.50 13.12 8.43
C PRO A 338 12.55 13.57 9.55
N ASP A 339 13.10 13.71 10.76
CA ASP A 339 12.33 14.07 11.97
C ASP A 339 11.55 15.37 11.84
N GLU A 340 12.02 16.30 11.02
CA GLU A 340 11.39 17.59 10.75
C GLU A 340 9.99 17.43 10.13
N LEU A 341 9.71 16.29 9.50
CA LEU A 341 8.38 16.00 8.95
C LEU A 341 7.34 15.73 10.02
N ILE A 342 7.74 15.23 11.19
CA ILE A 342 6.79 14.84 12.24
C ILE A 342 5.84 16.00 12.59
N PRO A 343 6.32 17.18 13.03
CA PRO A 343 5.43 18.30 13.35
C PRO A 343 4.71 18.88 12.12
N LEU A 344 5.32 18.83 10.95
CA LEU A 344 4.73 19.37 9.72
C LEU A 344 3.51 18.52 9.29
N ALA A 345 3.67 17.21 9.24
CA ALA A 345 2.61 16.28 8.87
C ALA A 345 1.50 16.20 9.92
N ALA A 346 1.86 16.16 11.22
CA ALA A 346 0.87 16.23 12.30
C ALA A 346 0.03 17.50 12.23
N GLN A 347 0.62 18.66 11.85
CA GLN A 347 -0.12 19.90 11.67
C GLN A 347 -1.07 19.83 10.46
N VAL A 348 -0.69 19.21 9.34
CA VAL A 348 -1.59 18.99 8.20
C VAL A 348 -2.80 18.17 8.63
N PHE A 349 -2.59 17.04 9.30
CA PHE A 349 -3.68 16.23 9.81
C PHE A 349 -4.54 16.96 10.86
N PHE A 350 -3.93 17.74 11.74
CA PHE A 350 -4.67 18.53 12.71
C PHE A 350 -5.57 19.59 12.04
N ASN A 351 -5.08 20.21 10.97
CA ASN A 351 -5.87 21.15 10.17
C ASN A 351 -7.08 20.42 9.52
N LEU A 352 -6.88 19.22 8.93
CA LEU A 352 -7.95 18.40 8.37
C LEU A 352 -8.98 18.01 9.43
N VAL A 353 -8.55 17.62 10.64
CA VAL A 353 -9.45 17.32 11.76
C VAL A 353 -10.33 18.52 12.13
N ASN A 354 -9.81 19.74 12.04
CA ASN A 354 -10.50 20.97 12.44
C ASN A 354 -11.24 21.68 11.28
N ALA A 355 -10.98 21.29 10.04
CA ALA A 355 -11.66 21.86 8.88
C ALA A 355 -13.15 21.49 8.81
N GLN A 356 -13.91 22.18 7.99
CA GLN A 356 -15.30 21.82 7.72
C GLN A 356 -15.36 20.44 7.05
N LEU A 357 -16.25 19.55 7.50
CA LEU A 357 -16.50 18.28 6.83
C LEU A 357 -17.18 18.50 5.47
N ILE A 358 -16.75 17.75 4.49
CA ILE A 358 -17.32 17.74 3.14
C ILE A 358 -18.45 16.69 3.08
#